data_64a8b9c843fc67bf41cafb1f08c05bc6
#
_entry.id   64a8b9c843fc67bf41cafb1f08c05bc6
#
_cell.length_a   1.000
_cell.length_b   1.000
_cell.length_c   1.000
_cell.angle_alpha   90.00
_cell.angle_beta   90.00
_cell.angle_gamma   90.00
#
_symmetry.space_group_name_H-M   'P 1'
#
loop_
_entity.id
_entity.type
_entity.pdbx_description
1 polymer ?
#
loop_
_entity_poly.entity_id
_entity_poly.type
_entity_poly.pdbx_seq_one_letter_code
_entity_poly.pdbx_strand_id
1 'polypeptide(L)'
;MLVHTVIFWLKKDLSEDQQVVFTNEVKTLGEISSVESFHIGTPAPTPKRPVIEDSYDYAITVVLKDMDAHDDYQVDPIHLDFIDKCKDMWERVVIYDAG
;
A
#
# COMPACT_ATOMS: atom_id res chain seq x y z
N MET A 1 13.80 10.38 8.42
CA MET A 1 12.68 9.42 8.30
C MET A 1 11.72 9.91 7.23
N LEU A 2 11.24 9.00 6.41
CA LEU A 2 10.18 9.26 5.45
C LEU A 2 9.06 8.25 5.69
N VAL A 3 7.83 8.72 5.80
CA VAL A 3 6.65 7.86 5.96
C VAL A 3 5.86 7.90 4.65
N HIS A 4 5.84 6.74 3.98
CA HIS A 4 5.20 6.54 2.69
C HIS A 4 3.88 5.82 2.93
N THR A 5 2.77 6.54 2.79
CA THR A 5 1.43 6.00 3.01
C THR A 5 0.72 5.86 1.68
N VAL A 6 0.20 4.68 1.39
CA VAL A 6 -0.53 4.40 0.16
C VAL A 6 -1.91 3.89 0.48
N ILE A 7 -2.92 4.50 -0.10
CA ILE A 7 -4.32 4.14 0.09
C ILE A 7 -4.84 3.56 -1.22
N PHE A 8 -5.47 2.38 -1.16
CA PHE A 8 -5.98 1.67 -2.34
C PHE A 8 -7.48 1.51 -2.28
N TRP A 9 -8.14 1.84 -3.40
CA TRP A 9 -9.53 1.48 -3.68
C TRP A 9 -9.50 0.42 -4.78
N LEU A 10 -9.96 -0.79 -4.49
CA LEU A 10 -9.97 -1.88 -5.46
C LEU A 10 -11.20 -1.82 -6.34
N LYS A 11 -11.09 -2.38 -7.54
CA LYS A 11 -12.23 -2.54 -8.43
C LYS A 11 -13.29 -3.42 -7.77
N LYS A 12 -14.57 -3.09 -7.99
CA LYS A 12 -15.69 -3.77 -7.33
C LYS A 12 -15.95 -5.18 -7.86
N ASP A 13 -15.47 -5.48 -9.06
CA ASP A 13 -15.72 -6.75 -9.75
C ASP A 13 -14.58 -7.77 -9.59
N LEU A 14 -13.63 -7.53 -8.67
CA LEU A 14 -12.59 -8.50 -8.41
C LEU A 14 -13.15 -9.78 -7.80
N SER A 15 -12.68 -10.93 -8.30
CA SER A 15 -12.99 -12.22 -7.70
C SER A 15 -12.31 -12.36 -6.34
N GLU A 16 -12.77 -13.31 -5.52
CA GLU A 16 -12.10 -13.61 -4.25
C GLU A 16 -10.64 -14.01 -4.45
N ASP A 17 -10.34 -14.78 -5.51
CA ASP A 17 -8.98 -15.20 -5.83
C ASP A 17 -8.10 -14.00 -6.17
N GLN A 18 -8.63 -13.02 -6.91
CA GLN A 18 -7.90 -11.79 -7.22
C GLN A 18 -7.61 -10.97 -5.97
N GLN A 19 -8.57 -10.89 -5.04
CA GLN A 19 -8.37 -10.20 -3.77
C GLN A 19 -7.29 -10.87 -2.92
N VAL A 20 -7.23 -12.19 -2.92
CA VAL A 20 -6.18 -12.96 -2.24
C VAL A 20 -4.81 -12.66 -2.86
N VAL A 21 -4.73 -12.61 -4.19
CA VAL A 21 -3.49 -12.23 -4.89
C VAL A 21 -3.05 -10.84 -4.46
N PHE A 22 -3.95 -9.86 -4.47
CA PHE A 22 -3.63 -8.48 -4.04
C PHE A 22 -3.06 -8.46 -2.63
N THR A 23 -3.75 -9.10 -1.68
CA THR A 23 -3.36 -9.11 -0.28
C THR A 23 -1.97 -9.75 -0.09
N ASN A 24 -1.73 -10.88 -0.76
CA ASN A 24 -0.44 -11.56 -0.67
C ASN A 24 0.68 -10.73 -1.29
N GLU A 25 0.44 -10.13 -2.45
CA GLU A 25 1.45 -9.34 -3.14
C GLU A 25 1.79 -8.04 -2.41
N VAL A 26 0.79 -7.33 -1.89
CA VAL A 26 1.05 -6.09 -1.16
C VAL A 26 1.87 -6.33 0.10
N LYS A 27 1.68 -7.47 0.76
CA LYS A 27 2.45 -7.84 1.95
C LYS A 27 3.93 -8.05 1.65
N THR A 28 4.27 -8.46 0.42
CA THR A 28 5.69 -8.67 0.06
C THR A 28 6.49 -7.37 0.12
N LEU A 29 5.84 -6.22 -0.01
CA LEU A 29 6.52 -4.92 0.06
C LEU A 29 7.27 -4.72 1.38
N GLY A 30 6.79 -5.32 2.46
CA GLY A 30 7.47 -5.27 3.75
C GLY A 30 8.80 -6.01 3.80
N GLU A 31 9.08 -6.86 2.79
CA GLU A 31 10.33 -7.62 2.71
C GLU A 31 11.44 -6.86 1.96
N ILE A 32 11.13 -5.71 1.37
CA ILE A 32 12.12 -4.89 0.67
C ILE A 32 13.17 -4.39 1.67
N SER A 33 14.45 -4.55 1.33
CA SER A 33 15.55 -4.30 2.27
C SER A 33 15.66 -2.85 2.76
N SER A 34 15.19 -1.88 1.96
CA SER A 34 15.21 -0.46 2.36
C SER A 34 14.09 -0.08 3.32
N VAL A 35 13.12 -0.99 3.58
CA VAL A 35 12.00 -0.74 4.47
C VAL A 35 12.40 -0.96 5.92
N GLU A 36 12.21 0.06 6.77
CA GLU A 36 12.47 -0.05 8.21
C GLU A 36 11.28 -0.67 8.95
N SER A 37 10.06 -0.26 8.58
CA SER A 37 8.85 -0.87 9.12
C SER A 37 7.73 -0.79 8.10
N PHE A 38 6.79 -1.72 8.21
CA PHE A 38 5.68 -1.88 7.26
C PHE A 38 4.42 -2.24 8.02
N HIS A 39 3.32 -1.58 7.67
CA HIS A 39 2.01 -1.89 8.21
C HIS A 39 0.98 -1.89 7.08
N ILE A 40 0.07 -2.86 7.11
CA ILE A 40 -1.09 -2.91 6.21
C ILE A 40 -2.35 -3.09 7.04
N GLY A 41 -3.41 -2.40 6.64
CA GLY A 41 -4.69 -2.52 7.31
C GLY A 41 -5.86 -2.18 6.40
N THR A 42 -7.04 -2.48 6.89
CA THR A 42 -8.32 -2.09 6.31
C THR A 42 -8.94 -1.01 7.20
N PRO A 43 -10.02 -0.33 6.77
CA PRO A 43 -10.63 0.69 7.60
C PRO A 43 -11.00 0.15 8.99
N ALA A 44 -10.50 0.82 10.03
CA ALA A 44 -10.80 0.45 11.41
C ALA A 44 -12.21 0.92 11.78
N PRO A 45 -12.93 0.20 12.69
CA PRO A 45 -14.28 0.58 13.08
C PRO A 45 -14.28 1.70 14.14
N THR A 46 -13.58 2.79 13.85
CA THR A 46 -13.56 3.96 14.72
C THR A 46 -14.90 4.70 14.64
N PRO A 47 -15.26 5.47 15.67
CA PRO A 47 -16.50 6.28 15.62
C PRO A 47 -16.47 7.22 14.42
N LYS A 48 -17.56 7.24 13.66
CA LYS A 48 -17.65 8.04 12.43
C LYS A 48 -17.70 9.53 12.73
N ARG A 49 -16.92 10.29 11.99
CA ARG A 49 -16.90 11.75 11.98
C ARG A 49 -16.67 12.22 10.56
N PRO A 50 -17.05 13.45 10.18
CA PRO A 50 -16.87 13.93 8.80
C PRO A 50 -15.42 13.84 8.28
N VAL A 51 -14.43 13.91 9.17
CA VAL A 51 -13.01 13.85 8.80
C VAL A 51 -12.49 12.42 8.63
N ILE A 52 -13.29 11.40 8.97
CA ILE A 52 -12.89 10.01 8.83
C ILE A 52 -13.17 9.55 7.40
N GLU A 53 -12.12 9.26 6.66
CA GLU A 53 -12.22 8.70 5.31
C GLU A 53 -12.02 7.19 5.40
N ASP A 54 -13.08 6.43 5.23
CA ASP A 54 -13.09 4.97 5.37
C ASP A 54 -13.63 4.24 4.14
N SER A 55 -13.67 4.92 3.00
CA SER A 55 -14.18 4.31 1.76
C SER A 55 -13.16 3.44 1.04
N TYR A 56 -11.91 3.42 1.50
CA TYR A 56 -10.84 2.64 0.89
C TYR A 56 -10.90 1.16 1.28
N ASP A 57 -10.15 0.34 0.56
CA ASP A 57 -10.04 -1.10 0.85
C ASP A 57 -8.81 -1.44 1.67
N TYR A 58 -7.65 -0.89 1.32
CA TYR A 58 -6.39 -1.14 2.03
C TYR A 58 -5.58 0.13 2.15
N ALA A 59 -4.89 0.24 3.29
CA ALA A 59 -3.89 1.27 3.51
C ALA A 59 -2.60 0.62 3.95
N ILE A 60 -1.47 1.05 3.37
CA ILE A 60 -0.16 0.64 3.82
C ILE A 60 0.63 1.85 4.32
N THR A 61 1.43 1.61 5.32
CA THR A 61 2.39 2.61 5.84
C THR A 61 3.77 1.98 5.78
N VAL A 62 4.65 2.61 5.02
CA VAL A 62 6.03 2.16 4.83
C VAL A 62 6.94 3.21 5.42
N VAL A 63 7.76 2.84 6.39
CA VAL A 63 8.73 3.75 7.00
C VAL A 63 10.10 3.49 6.37
N LEU A 64 10.69 4.55 5.85
CA LEU A 64 11.96 4.54 5.16
C LEU A 64 12.91 5.53 5.84
N LYS A 65 14.21 5.27 5.75
CA LYS A 65 15.21 6.11 6.41
C LYS A 65 15.23 7.53 5.85
N ASP A 66 15.21 7.64 4.51
CA ASP A 66 15.38 8.90 3.79
C ASP A 66 14.90 8.74 2.34
N MET A 67 15.13 9.77 1.52
CA MET A 67 14.76 9.74 0.11
C MET A 67 15.53 8.68 -0.69
N ASP A 68 16.79 8.45 -0.37
CA ASP A 68 17.57 7.41 -1.06
C ASP A 68 16.94 6.03 -0.83
N ALA A 69 16.51 5.74 0.40
CA ALA A 69 15.81 4.50 0.72
C ALA A 69 14.47 4.40 0.00
N HIS A 70 13.74 5.54 -0.14
CA HIS A 70 12.51 5.61 -0.92
C HIS A 70 12.76 5.28 -2.39
N ASP A 71 13.81 5.85 -2.98
CA ASP A 71 14.12 5.62 -4.39
C ASP A 71 14.53 4.16 -4.62
N ASP A 72 15.30 3.57 -3.70
CA ASP A 72 15.64 2.14 -3.73
C ASP A 72 14.40 1.27 -3.63
N TYR A 73 13.44 1.65 -2.78
CA TYR A 73 12.16 0.95 -2.62
C TYR A 73 11.37 0.95 -3.94
N GLN A 74 11.29 2.08 -4.62
CA GLN A 74 10.50 2.24 -5.84
C GLN A 74 11.01 1.36 -6.99
N VAL A 75 12.32 1.13 -7.06
CA VAL A 75 12.93 0.35 -8.16
C VAL A 75 13.26 -1.08 -7.75
N ASP A 76 12.99 -1.46 -6.52
CA ASP A 76 13.25 -2.82 -6.05
C ASP A 76 12.41 -3.82 -6.84
N PRO A 77 12.98 -4.98 -7.22
CA PRO A 77 12.24 -6.00 -7.98
C PRO A 77 10.93 -6.44 -7.32
N ILE A 78 10.88 -6.49 -5.99
CA ILE A 78 9.65 -6.83 -5.25
C ILE A 78 8.57 -5.78 -5.51
N HIS A 79 8.93 -4.49 -5.48
CA HIS A 79 7.98 -3.39 -5.76
C HIS A 79 7.49 -3.44 -7.21
N LEU A 80 8.42 -3.60 -8.16
CA LEU A 80 8.07 -3.67 -9.59
C LEU A 80 7.16 -4.86 -9.89
N ASP A 81 7.41 -6.00 -9.24
CA ASP A 81 6.61 -7.21 -9.38
C ASP A 81 5.19 -7.01 -8.83
N PHE A 82 5.08 -6.35 -7.67
CA PHE A 82 3.78 -5.97 -7.10
C PHE A 82 2.99 -5.10 -8.08
N ILE A 83 3.61 -4.06 -8.62
CA ILE A 83 2.95 -3.16 -9.58
C ILE A 83 2.49 -3.95 -10.81
N ASP A 84 3.36 -4.79 -11.37
CA ASP A 84 3.04 -5.57 -12.56
C ASP A 84 1.83 -6.49 -12.33
N LYS A 85 1.77 -7.14 -11.18
CA LYS A 85 0.69 -8.09 -10.87
C LYS A 85 -0.61 -7.43 -10.45
N CYS A 86 -0.54 -6.25 -9.83
CA CYS A 86 -1.69 -5.68 -9.13
C CYS A 86 -2.22 -4.36 -9.70
N LYS A 87 -1.50 -3.71 -10.62
CA LYS A 87 -1.89 -2.37 -11.13
C LYS A 87 -3.29 -2.32 -11.74
N ASP A 88 -3.78 -3.42 -12.31
CA ASP A 88 -5.11 -3.48 -12.91
C ASP A 88 -6.20 -3.84 -11.91
N MET A 89 -5.84 -4.04 -10.64
CA MET A 89 -6.80 -4.41 -9.60
C MET A 89 -7.37 -3.21 -8.86
N TRP A 90 -6.69 -2.06 -8.87
CA TRP A 90 -7.22 -0.87 -8.20
C TRP A 90 -7.88 0.08 -9.19
N GLU A 91 -8.93 0.78 -8.72
CA GLU A 91 -9.58 1.84 -9.47
C GLU A 91 -9.07 3.22 -9.05
N ARG A 92 -8.46 3.30 -7.86
CA ARG A 92 -7.89 4.55 -7.33
C ARG A 92 -6.77 4.22 -6.37
N VAL A 93 -5.73 5.03 -6.40
CA VAL A 93 -4.63 4.98 -5.44
C VAL A 93 -4.22 6.39 -5.08
N VAL A 94 -3.94 6.62 -3.81
CA VAL A 94 -3.47 7.91 -3.29
C VAL A 94 -2.22 7.65 -2.46
N ILE A 95 -1.20 8.48 -2.66
CA ILE A 95 0.07 8.38 -1.95
C ILE A 95 0.30 9.66 -1.17
N TYR A 96 0.67 9.53 0.10
CA TYR A 96 1.14 10.63 0.93
C TYR A 96 2.56 10.30 1.40
N ASP A 97 3.52 11.13 1.00
CA ASP A 97 4.90 11.03 1.44
C ASP A 97 5.21 12.17 2.38
N ALA A 98 5.45 11.84 3.65
CA ALA A 98 5.78 12.80 4.69
C ALA A 98 7.19 12.52 5.22
N GLY A 99 8.05 13.54 5.17
CA GLY A 99 9.43 13.37 5.57
C GLY A 99 10.07 14.58 6.20
#